data_b9daca5ef73f50bc57d01d286e1d96ab
#
_entry.id   b9daca5ef73f50bc57d01d286e1d96ab
#
_cell.length_a   1.000
_cell.length_b   1.000
_cell.length_c   1.000
_cell.angle_alpha   90.00
_cell.angle_beta   90.00
_cell.angle_gamma   90.00
#
_symmetry.space_group_name_H-M   'P 1'
#
loop_
_entity.id
_entity.type
_entity.pdbx_description
1 polymer ?
#
loop_
_entity_poly.entity_id
_entity_poly.type
_entity_poly.pdbx_seq_one_letter_code
_entity_poly.pdbx_strand_id
1 'polypeptide(L)'
;MTLEVTFLGTSGAVPTTERNPSSVFVRRNGDAFLFDAGEATQRQMMRYKTGFGVSDVFITHGHGDHVFGLPGLVHTWDFNDRTDPLTIHVPRGLRGDIEDLVFSAGGDVGYPVRITEATPGAVVRSHDDYAVRAFETAHSTASVGYALVEDDRTGRFDRARAEELGVPVGPKFSTLHDGQPVELDDGTVVSPEQVVGDPRPGRTLVYTGDTRPHDPVVSAAEDADLLIHDATFANGASERAAETGHSTAGEAADVATQAGAKALALTHVSSRYAGDASEISAGASGFDGEAFVAHDGLTHEIPFPDAD
;
A
#
# COMPACT_ATOMS: atom_id res chain seq x y z
N MET A 1 -13.52 8.57 -5.08
CA MET A 1 -12.93 7.38 -4.40
C MET A 1 -11.50 7.71 -4.06
N THR A 2 -11.15 7.69 -2.77
CA THR A 2 -9.83 8.08 -2.26
C THR A 2 -8.93 6.87 -2.15
N LEU A 3 -7.68 6.96 -2.61
CA LEU A 3 -6.58 6.10 -2.22
C LEU A 3 -5.41 7.01 -1.83
N GLU A 4 -5.05 7.00 -0.56
CA GLU A 4 -4.11 7.94 0.04
C GLU A 4 -3.12 7.18 0.93
N VAL A 5 -1.88 7.58 0.86
CA VAL A 5 -0.78 7.06 1.67
C VAL A 5 -0.28 8.16 2.59
N THR A 6 -0.13 7.87 3.89
CA THR A 6 0.56 8.74 4.86
C THR A 6 1.77 8.00 5.41
N PHE A 7 2.95 8.55 5.22
CA PHE A 7 4.19 7.97 5.75
C PHE A 7 4.31 8.32 7.25
N LEU A 8 4.16 7.35 8.12
CA LEU A 8 4.26 7.53 9.58
C LEU A 8 5.70 7.41 10.08
N GLY A 9 6.51 6.63 9.36
CA GLY A 9 7.91 6.43 9.66
C GLY A 9 8.68 6.05 8.41
N THR A 10 9.83 6.68 8.21
CA THR A 10 10.62 6.63 6.98
C THR A 10 12.11 6.35 7.21
N SER A 11 12.51 6.07 8.48
CA SER A 11 13.87 5.70 8.85
C SER A 11 14.12 4.22 8.71
N GLY A 12 15.31 3.85 8.28
CA GLY A 12 15.81 2.49 8.31
C GLY A 12 16.59 2.18 9.59
N ALA A 13 16.39 0.98 10.13
CA ALA A 13 17.03 0.34 11.27
C ALA A 13 16.80 1.05 12.62
N VAL A 14 17.00 2.36 12.73
CA VAL A 14 16.90 3.10 14.00
C VAL A 14 16.15 4.42 13.82
N PRO A 15 15.40 4.86 14.85
CA PRO A 15 14.78 6.19 14.80
C PRO A 15 15.81 7.31 14.79
N THR A 16 15.41 8.44 14.21
CA THR A 16 16.16 9.70 14.31
C THR A 16 15.24 10.78 14.92
N THR A 17 15.75 12.01 15.06
CA THR A 17 14.90 13.12 15.51
C THR A 17 13.90 13.56 14.45
N GLU A 18 14.17 13.29 13.18
CA GLU A 18 13.35 13.68 12.03
C GLU A 18 12.50 12.55 11.48
N ARG A 19 12.94 11.29 11.65
CA ARG A 19 12.31 10.11 11.03
C ARG A 19 12.10 9.00 12.04
N ASN A 20 10.90 8.49 12.14
CA ASN A 20 10.55 7.28 12.88
C ASN A 20 10.85 6.02 12.06
N PRO A 21 10.98 4.86 12.71
CA PRO A 21 11.04 3.56 12.03
C PRO A 21 9.84 3.27 11.14
N SER A 22 10.01 2.33 10.24
CA SER A 22 9.11 2.04 9.12
C SER A 22 7.65 1.84 9.53
N SER A 23 6.78 2.68 8.97
CA SER A 23 5.33 2.51 9.04
C SER A 23 4.65 3.37 7.97
N VAL A 24 3.75 2.77 7.22
CA VAL A 24 2.97 3.44 6.17
C VAL A 24 1.48 3.21 6.42
N PHE A 25 0.73 4.28 6.57
CA PHE A 25 -0.72 4.23 6.70
C PHE A 25 -1.36 4.42 5.33
N VAL A 26 -2.31 3.55 4.98
CA VAL A 26 -3.05 3.63 3.72
C VAL A 26 -4.53 3.76 4.02
N ARG A 27 -5.16 4.74 3.39
CA ARG A 27 -6.62 4.92 3.41
C ARG A 27 -7.18 4.70 2.01
N ARG A 28 -8.12 3.77 1.92
CA ARG A 28 -8.89 3.51 0.71
C ARG A 28 -10.37 3.63 1.01
N ASN A 29 -11.00 4.71 0.54
CA ASN A 29 -12.40 5.03 0.88
C ASN A 29 -12.64 4.97 2.41
N GLY A 30 -13.40 3.97 2.88
CA GLY A 30 -13.67 3.71 4.31
C GLY A 30 -12.69 2.76 4.98
N ASP A 31 -11.85 2.05 4.22
CA ASP A 31 -10.88 1.11 4.74
C ASP A 31 -9.57 1.80 5.12
N ALA A 32 -8.93 1.29 6.17
CA ALA A 32 -7.63 1.78 6.62
C ALA A 32 -6.70 0.61 6.97
N PHE A 33 -5.45 0.72 6.53
CA PHE A 33 -4.41 -0.30 6.65
C PHE A 33 -3.12 0.29 7.19
N LEU A 34 -2.31 -0.55 7.84
CA LEU A 34 -0.91 -0.26 8.12
C LEU A 34 -0.03 -1.25 7.39
N PHE A 35 1.02 -0.74 6.74
CA PHE A 35 2.14 -1.53 6.25
C PHE A 35 3.33 -1.23 7.16
N ASP A 36 3.78 -2.24 7.88
CA ASP A 36 4.69 -2.19 9.00
C ASP A 36 4.24 -1.31 10.18
N ALA A 37 4.77 -1.58 11.33
CA ALA A 37 4.46 -0.89 12.57
C ALA A 37 5.72 -0.79 13.45
N GLY A 38 6.66 0.03 13.01
CA GLY A 38 7.87 0.31 13.77
C GLY A 38 7.59 1.06 15.07
N GLU A 39 8.62 1.24 15.88
CA GLU A 39 8.52 1.93 17.17
C GLU A 39 7.82 3.28 17.03
N ALA A 40 6.97 3.62 18.00
CA ALA A 40 6.21 4.88 18.05
C ALA A 40 5.18 5.12 16.92
N THR A 41 4.84 4.12 16.09
CA THR A 41 3.78 4.23 15.07
C THR A 41 2.48 4.80 15.66
N GLN A 42 2.05 4.33 16.84
CA GLN A 42 0.90 4.86 17.56
C GLN A 42 0.97 6.39 17.76
N ARG A 43 2.13 6.90 18.19
CA ARG A 43 2.35 8.34 18.39
C ARG A 43 2.28 9.11 17.07
N GLN A 44 2.82 8.55 16.00
CA GLN A 44 2.78 9.14 14.67
C GLN A 44 1.34 9.20 14.12
N MET A 45 0.54 8.15 14.32
CA MET A 45 -0.88 8.16 13.97
C MET A 45 -1.63 9.30 14.66
N MET A 46 -1.34 9.53 15.95
CA MET A 46 -1.91 10.67 16.69
C MET A 46 -1.42 12.02 16.12
N ARG A 47 -0.12 12.12 15.85
CA ARG A 47 0.54 13.33 15.35
C ARG A 47 -0.03 13.78 14.01
N TYR A 48 -0.19 12.83 13.09
CA TYR A 48 -0.64 13.08 11.71
C TYR A 48 -2.15 12.84 11.53
N LYS A 49 -2.87 12.52 12.60
CA LYS A 49 -4.33 12.44 12.64
C LYS A 49 -4.92 11.44 11.63
N THR A 50 -4.24 10.35 11.38
CA THR A 50 -4.74 9.30 10.48
C THR A 50 -5.97 8.57 11.02
N GLY A 51 -6.22 8.67 12.33
CA GLY A 51 -7.23 7.88 13.02
C GLY A 51 -6.71 6.49 13.38
N PHE A 52 -7.51 5.73 14.13
CA PHE A 52 -7.19 4.40 14.64
C PHE A 52 -8.09 3.29 14.06
N GLY A 53 -8.84 3.58 13.00
CA GLY A 53 -9.79 2.63 12.38
C GLY A 53 -9.14 1.58 11.46
N VAL A 54 -7.91 1.14 11.78
CA VAL A 54 -7.16 0.14 11.00
C VAL A 54 -7.82 -1.23 11.12
N SER A 55 -8.09 -1.90 10.00
CA SER A 55 -8.64 -3.27 9.96
C SER A 55 -7.56 -4.33 9.82
N ASP A 56 -6.50 -4.03 9.09
CA ASP A 56 -5.42 -4.96 8.79
C ASP A 56 -4.04 -4.28 8.94
N VAL A 57 -3.09 -5.02 9.50
CA VAL A 57 -1.67 -4.65 9.56
C VAL A 57 -0.88 -5.66 8.74
N PHE A 58 -0.11 -5.19 7.78
CA PHE A 58 0.70 -6.00 6.89
C PHE A 58 2.17 -5.83 7.26
N ILE A 59 2.77 -6.84 7.87
CA ILE A 59 4.17 -6.85 8.29
C ILE A 59 5.02 -7.47 7.19
N THR A 60 6.02 -6.73 6.74
CA THR A 60 6.91 -7.19 5.67
C THR A 60 7.93 -8.21 6.15
N HIS A 61 8.48 -8.04 7.37
CA HIS A 61 9.43 -8.94 8.01
C HIS A 61 9.55 -8.66 9.52
N GLY A 62 10.35 -9.48 10.22
CA GLY A 62 10.39 -9.48 11.69
C GLY A 62 11.45 -8.58 12.33
N HIS A 63 12.13 -7.68 11.61
CA HIS A 63 13.07 -6.75 12.25
C HIS A 63 12.34 -5.74 13.14
N GLY A 64 13.00 -5.33 14.23
CA GLY A 64 12.39 -4.49 15.26
C GLY A 64 11.83 -3.17 14.77
N ASP A 65 12.51 -2.53 13.83
CA ASP A 65 12.09 -1.27 13.21
C ASP A 65 10.83 -1.38 12.33
N HIS A 66 10.32 -2.62 12.12
CA HIS A 66 9.06 -2.90 11.43
C HIS A 66 7.95 -3.43 12.36
N VAL A 67 8.28 -3.90 13.58
CA VAL A 67 7.30 -4.60 14.42
C VAL A 67 7.17 -4.05 15.84
N PHE A 68 8.15 -3.27 16.38
CA PHE A 68 8.13 -2.87 17.79
C PHE A 68 7.02 -1.90 18.17
N GLY A 69 6.31 -1.32 17.23
CA GLY A 69 5.10 -0.53 17.48
C GLY A 69 3.84 -1.37 17.73
N LEU A 70 3.83 -2.66 17.30
CA LEU A 70 2.64 -3.53 17.41
C LEU A 70 2.10 -3.65 18.83
N PRO A 71 2.90 -3.94 19.89
CA PRO A 71 2.37 -4.05 21.24
C PRO A 71 1.64 -2.78 21.67
N GLY A 72 2.26 -1.62 21.48
CA GLY A 72 1.65 -0.34 21.83
C GLY A 72 0.35 -0.05 21.10
N LEU A 73 0.28 -0.39 19.81
CA LEU A 73 -0.93 -0.23 19.00
C LEU A 73 -2.06 -1.15 19.46
N VAL A 74 -1.79 -2.46 19.60
CA VAL A 74 -2.79 -3.45 19.97
C VAL A 74 -3.42 -3.13 21.32
N HIS A 75 -2.62 -2.77 22.33
CA HIS A 75 -3.13 -2.39 23.64
C HIS A 75 -3.78 -0.99 23.67
N THR A 76 -3.41 -0.09 22.75
CA THR A 76 -4.12 1.19 22.61
C THR A 76 -5.50 1.01 22.02
N TRP A 77 -5.66 0.13 21.03
CA TRP A 77 -6.98 -0.21 20.50
C TRP A 77 -7.88 -0.85 21.57
N ASP A 78 -7.33 -1.71 22.42
CA ASP A 78 -8.05 -2.28 23.56
C ASP A 78 -8.46 -1.20 24.57
N PHE A 79 -7.55 -0.34 24.95
CA PHE A 79 -7.82 0.79 25.85
C PHE A 79 -8.91 1.74 25.32
N ASN A 80 -9.06 1.85 24.01
CA ASN A 80 -10.09 2.65 23.34
C ASN A 80 -11.37 1.84 23.02
N ASP A 81 -11.62 0.75 23.75
CA ASP A 81 -12.83 -0.08 23.65
C ASP A 81 -13.10 -0.61 22.22
N ARG A 82 -12.04 -0.97 21.50
CA ARG A 82 -12.20 -1.59 20.19
C ARG A 82 -12.98 -2.90 20.31
N THR A 83 -13.95 -3.10 19.43
CA THR A 83 -14.72 -4.35 19.30
C THR A 83 -14.50 -5.05 17.99
N ASP A 84 -14.10 -4.29 16.95
CA ASP A 84 -13.91 -4.81 15.60
C ASP A 84 -12.63 -5.67 15.51
N PRO A 85 -12.65 -6.76 14.78
CA PRO A 85 -11.48 -7.61 14.57
C PRO A 85 -10.30 -6.84 13.98
N LEU A 86 -9.08 -7.22 14.40
CA LEU A 86 -7.83 -6.82 13.77
C LEU A 86 -7.19 -8.07 13.16
N THR A 87 -6.72 -7.94 11.90
CA THR A 87 -5.88 -8.98 11.30
C THR A 87 -4.46 -8.46 11.12
N ILE A 88 -3.48 -9.23 11.58
CA ILE A 88 -2.05 -8.96 11.37
C ILE A 88 -1.52 -10.03 10.42
N HIS A 89 -1.10 -9.61 9.23
CA HIS A 89 -0.51 -10.47 8.22
C HIS A 89 1.02 -10.43 8.37
N VAL A 90 1.65 -11.60 8.46
CA VAL A 90 3.09 -11.72 8.70
C VAL A 90 3.71 -12.73 7.73
N PRO A 91 4.99 -12.62 7.37
CA PRO A 91 5.65 -13.65 6.59
C PRO A 91 5.55 -15.03 7.25
N ARG A 92 5.54 -16.05 6.42
CA ARG A 92 5.50 -17.44 6.89
C ARG A 92 6.62 -17.73 7.90
N GLY A 93 6.27 -18.32 9.03
CA GLY A 93 7.17 -18.70 10.12
C GLY A 93 7.29 -17.64 11.22
N LEU A 94 6.78 -16.42 11.05
CA LEU A 94 6.87 -15.35 12.05
C LEU A 94 5.66 -15.26 12.98
N ARG A 95 4.62 -16.06 12.75
CA ARG A 95 3.38 -15.98 13.54
C ARG A 95 3.61 -16.06 15.03
N GLY A 96 4.38 -17.05 15.49
CA GLY A 96 4.63 -17.26 16.93
C GLY A 96 5.41 -16.11 17.54
N ASP A 97 6.44 -15.60 16.85
CA ASP A 97 7.26 -14.50 17.36
C ASP A 97 6.45 -13.22 17.50
N ILE A 98 5.55 -12.93 16.55
CA ILE A 98 4.66 -11.76 16.61
C ILE A 98 3.57 -11.94 17.67
N GLU A 99 3.04 -13.14 17.85
CA GLU A 99 2.09 -13.45 18.92
C GLU A 99 2.73 -13.22 20.29
N ASP A 100 3.94 -13.73 20.50
CA ASP A 100 4.72 -13.50 21.71
C ASP A 100 5.05 -12.01 21.92
N LEU A 101 5.48 -11.31 20.88
CA LEU A 101 5.79 -9.87 20.94
C LEU A 101 4.57 -9.06 21.39
N VAL A 102 3.40 -9.33 20.83
CA VAL A 102 2.18 -8.56 21.08
C VAL A 102 1.60 -8.82 22.46
N PHE A 103 1.58 -10.08 22.94
CA PHE A 103 0.84 -10.47 24.14
C PHE A 103 1.71 -10.71 25.38
N SER A 104 3.05 -10.83 25.25
CA SER A 104 3.93 -11.14 26.38
C SER A 104 3.96 -10.06 27.47
N ALA A 105 3.81 -8.80 27.10
CA ALA A 105 3.96 -7.66 28.01
C ALA A 105 2.64 -7.12 28.56
N GLY A 106 1.52 -7.28 27.87
CA GLY A 106 0.22 -6.67 28.21
C GLY A 106 -0.88 -7.69 28.50
N GLY A 107 -0.67 -8.97 28.15
CA GLY A 107 -1.69 -10.00 28.24
C GLY A 107 -2.71 -9.94 27.10
N ASP A 108 -3.84 -10.63 27.29
CA ASP A 108 -4.92 -10.68 26.32
C ASP A 108 -5.65 -9.33 26.20
N VAL A 109 -6.23 -9.07 25.03
CA VAL A 109 -7.05 -7.89 24.73
C VAL A 109 -8.51 -8.25 24.57
N GLY A 110 -9.42 -7.28 24.76
CA GLY A 110 -10.87 -7.49 24.76
C GLY A 110 -11.51 -7.62 23.38
N TYR A 111 -10.75 -7.57 22.30
CA TYR A 111 -11.24 -7.68 20.92
C TYR A 111 -10.50 -8.77 20.14
N PRO A 112 -11.10 -9.30 19.04
CA PRO A 112 -10.46 -10.37 18.27
C PRO A 112 -9.21 -9.88 17.53
N VAL A 113 -8.04 -10.46 17.83
CA VAL A 113 -6.80 -10.28 17.07
C VAL A 113 -6.47 -11.60 16.38
N ARG A 114 -6.27 -11.55 15.07
CA ARG A 114 -5.88 -12.70 14.24
C ARG A 114 -4.52 -12.44 13.63
N ILE A 115 -3.58 -13.38 13.82
CA ILE A 115 -2.28 -13.34 13.15
C ILE A 115 -2.27 -14.42 12.09
N THR A 116 -2.10 -14.02 10.83
CA THR A 116 -2.15 -14.90 9.65
C THR A 116 -0.83 -14.84 8.88
N GLU A 117 -0.42 -15.99 8.35
CA GLU A 117 0.82 -16.05 7.56
C GLU A 117 0.56 -15.70 6.09
N ALA A 118 1.37 -14.79 5.57
CA ALA A 118 1.44 -14.40 4.17
C ALA A 118 2.54 -15.21 3.46
N THR A 119 2.20 -15.77 2.31
CA THR A 119 3.16 -16.42 1.42
C THR A 119 3.19 -15.70 0.08
N PRO A 120 4.36 -15.56 -0.57
CA PRO A 120 4.45 -14.99 -1.90
C PRO A 120 3.43 -15.58 -2.88
N GLY A 121 2.75 -14.73 -3.64
CA GLY A 121 1.69 -15.09 -4.58
C GLY A 121 0.29 -15.21 -3.97
N ALA A 122 0.15 -15.21 -2.63
CA ALA A 122 -1.16 -15.32 -2.00
C ALA A 122 -1.91 -13.98 -1.97
N VAL A 123 -3.24 -14.05 -2.12
CA VAL A 123 -4.15 -12.97 -1.73
C VAL A 123 -4.33 -13.04 -0.22
N VAL A 124 -3.86 -12.02 0.50
CA VAL A 124 -3.93 -11.97 1.96
C VAL A 124 -5.17 -11.21 2.46
N ARG A 125 -5.67 -10.30 1.65
CA ARG A 125 -6.94 -9.59 1.88
C ARG A 125 -7.71 -9.55 0.57
N SER A 126 -9.01 -9.86 0.60
CA SER A 126 -9.93 -9.72 -0.53
C SER A 126 -11.13 -8.88 -0.12
N HIS A 127 -11.53 -8.00 -0.98
CA HIS A 127 -12.75 -7.18 -0.91
C HIS A 127 -13.47 -7.26 -2.26
N ASP A 128 -14.68 -6.71 -2.36
CA ASP A 128 -15.51 -6.78 -3.58
C ASP A 128 -14.86 -6.04 -4.77
N ASP A 129 -13.99 -5.06 -4.52
CA ASP A 129 -13.42 -4.17 -5.54
C ASP A 129 -11.90 -3.93 -5.40
N TYR A 130 -11.21 -4.70 -4.55
CA TYR A 130 -9.75 -4.73 -4.45
C TYR A 130 -9.23 -5.97 -3.76
N ALA A 131 -7.94 -6.24 -3.92
CA ALA A 131 -7.22 -7.26 -3.18
C ALA A 131 -5.85 -6.75 -2.71
N VAL A 132 -5.36 -7.29 -1.58
CA VAL A 132 -3.95 -7.16 -1.19
C VAL A 132 -3.26 -8.50 -1.42
N ARG A 133 -2.17 -8.48 -2.18
CA ARG A 133 -1.37 -9.66 -2.54
C ARG A 133 0.02 -9.56 -1.91
N ALA A 134 0.50 -10.66 -1.37
CA ALA A 134 1.90 -10.75 -0.94
C ALA A 134 2.79 -11.19 -2.11
N PHE A 135 3.99 -10.64 -2.18
CA PHE A 135 5.01 -11.05 -3.17
C PHE A 135 6.37 -11.24 -2.51
N GLU A 136 7.27 -11.92 -3.21
CA GLU A 136 8.61 -12.21 -2.70
C GLU A 136 9.50 -10.97 -2.75
N THR A 137 10.27 -10.76 -1.68
CA THR A 137 11.32 -9.74 -1.59
C THR A 137 12.66 -10.39 -1.25
N ALA A 138 13.76 -9.71 -1.54
CA ALA A 138 15.11 -10.22 -1.31
C ALA A 138 15.76 -9.50 -0.13
N HIS A 139 15.61 -10.07 1.07
CA HIS A 139 16.18 -9.53 2.30
C HIS A 139 16.92 -10.59 3.11
N SER A 140 17.58 -10.19 4.20
CA SER A 140 18.38 -11.08 5.06
C SER A 140 17.59 -12.07 5.90
N THR A 141 16.26 -11.88 6.01
CA THR A 141 15.33 -12.73 6.76
C THR A 141 14.09 -13.04 5.93
N ALA A 142 13.20 -13.90 6.45
CA ALA A 142 11.91 -14.15 5.81
C ALA A 142 11.13 -12.85 5.62
N SER A 143 10.85 -12.49 4.38
CA SER A 143 10.24 -11.21 4.01
C SER A 143 9.25 -11.35 2.87
N VAL A 144 8.28 -10.46 2.82
CA VAL A 144 7.32 -10.27 1.73
C VAL A 144 7.05 -8.78 1.54
N GLY A 145 6.79 -8.39 0.31
CA GLY A 145 6.15 -7.11 0.00
C GLY A 145 4.64 -7.29 -0.19
N TYR A 146 3.92 -6.18 -0.29
CA TYR A 146 2.47 -6.17 -0.48
C TYR A 146 2.06 -5.25 -1.61
N ALA A 147 1.14 -5.72 -2.46
CA ALA A 147 0.51 -4.96 -3.51
C ALA A 147 -1.00 -4.85 -3.24
N LEU A 148 -1.52 -3.63 -3.08
CA LEU A 148 -2.94 -3.34 -3.08
C LEU A 148 -3.33 -3.05 -4.53
N VAL A 149 -4.22 -3.88 -5.07
CA VAL A 149 -4.67 -3.81 -6.46
C VAL A 149 -6.18 -3.63 -6.48
N GLU A 150 -6.65 -2.53 -7.02
CA GLU A 150 -8.08 -2.29 -7.27
C GLU A 150 -8.52 -2.99 -8.55
N ASP A 151 -9.76 -3.48 -8.55
CA ASP A 151 -10.38 -4.00 -9.76
C ASP A 151 -10.67 -2.88 -10.76
N ASP A 152 -10.79 -3.23 -12.03
CA ASP A 152 -11.20 -2.30 -13.06
C ASP A 152 -12.58 -1.73 -12.74
N ARG A 153 -12.74 -0.44 -12.98
CA ARG A 153 -13.99 0.29 -12.79
C ARG A 153 -14.87 0.18 -14.04
N THR A 154 -16.18 0.23 -13.86
CA THR A 154 -17.13 0.33 -14.97
C THR A 154 -16.75 1.49 -15.91
N GLY A 155 -16.86 1.28 -17.21
CA GLY A 155 -16.63 2.26 -18.26
C GLY A 155 -17.50 3.51 -18.09
N ARG A 156 -17.13 4.59 -18.78
CA ARG A 156 -17.94 5.83 -18.77
C ARG A 156 -19.27 5.58 -19.48
N PHE A 157 -20.36 6.02 -18.85
CA PHE A 157 -21.69 5.96 -19.43
C PHE A 157 -21.87 7.05 -20.49
N ASP A 158 -22.19 6.66 -21.71
CA ASP A 158 -22.51 7.57 -22.80
C ASP A 158 -23.99 7.95 -22.75
N ARG A 159 -24.27 9.04 -22.05
CA ARG A 159 -25.62 9.59 -21.91
C ARG A 159 -26.23 9.98 -23.24
N ALA A 160 -25.46 10.60 -24.14
CA ALA A 160 -25.97 11.06 -25.42
C ALA A 160 -26.39 9.87 -26.27
N ARG A 161 -25.58 8.83 -26.29
CA ARG A 161 -25.90 7.58 -27.00
C ARG A 161 -27.11 6.86 -26.42
N ALA A 162 -27.25 6.85 -25.10
CA ALA A 162 -28.44 6.27 -24.47
C ALA A 162 -29.74 7.02 -24.86
N GLU A 163 -29.69 8.36 -24.87
CA GLU A 163 -30.83 9.20 -25.30
C GLU A 163 -31.13 8.99 -26.80
N GLU A 164 -30.13 8.88 -27.68
CA GLU A 164 -30.30 8.55 -29.10
C GLU A 164 -30.97 7.19 -29.31
N LEU A 165 -30.68 6.20 -28.45
CA LEU A 165 -31.30 4.88 -28.48
C LEU A 165 -32.71 4.86 -27.87
N GLY A 166 -33.22 6.03 -27.44
CA GLY A 166 -34.56 6.17 -26.89
C GLY A 166 -34.69 5.80 -25.41
N VAL A 167 -33.56 5.60 -24.68
CA VAL A 167 -33.61 5.33 -23.25
C VAL A 167 -34.01 6.61 -22.49
N PRO A 168 -35.10 6.60 -21.73
CA PRO A 168 -35.52 7.79 -20.99
C PRO A 168 -34.54 8.07 -19.83
N VAL A 169 -34.23 9.37 -19.63
CA VAL A 169 -33.42 9.82 -18.52
C VAL A 169 -34.04 9.38 -17.19
N GLY A 170 -33.29 8.63 -16.40
CA GLY A 170 -33.80 8.15 -15.12
C GLY A 170 -33.18 6.79 -14.69
N PRO A 171 -33.90 5.98 -13.91
CA PRO A 171 -33.37 4.73 -13.35
C PRO A 171 -32.81 3.74 -14.38
N LYS A 172 -33.33 3.75 -15.62
CA LYS A 172 -32.83 2.89 -16.71
C LYS A 172 -31.35 3.18 -17.04
N PHE A 173 -30.86 4.41 -16.85
CA PHE A 173 -29.42 4.72 -17.01
C PHE A 173 -28.56 4.00 -15.97
N SER A 174 -28.99 3.98 -14.71
CA SER A 174 -28.27 3.24 -13.66
C SER A 174 -28.28 1.75 -13.96
N THR A 175 -29.44 1.20 -14.37
CA THR A 175 -29.57 -0.22 -14.74
C THR A 175 -28.57 -0.62 -15.83
N LEU A 176 -28.44 0.20 -16.89
CA LEU A 176 -27.47 -0.02 -17.97
C LEU A 176 -26.02 0.11 -17.47
N HIS A 177 -25.74 1.13 -16.64
CA HIS A 177 -24.40 1.33 -16.07
C HIS A 177 -24.00 0.20 -15.11
N ASP A 178 -24.98 -0.42 -14.44
CA ASP A 178 -24.78 -1.59 -13.57
C ASP A 178 -24.70 -2.92 -14.35
N GLY A 179 -24.57 -2.85 -15.69
CA GLY A 179 -24.36 -4.02 -16.55
C GLY A 179 -25.62 -4.81 -16.87
N GLN A 180 -26.83 -4.24 -16.67
CA GLN A 180 -28.07 -4.91 -16.96
C GLN A 180 -28.77 -4.28 -18.19
N PRO A 181 -29.29 -5.10 -19.13
CA PRO A 181 -30.05 -4.58 -20.27
C PRO A 181 -31.39 -3.99 -19.81
N VAL A 182 -31.90 -3.03 -20.58
CA VAL A 182 -33.21 -2.43 -20.37
C VAL A 182 -34.11 -2.60 -21.59
N GLU A 183 -35.38 -2.90 -21.37
CA GLU A 183 -36.42 -2.93 -22.39
C GLU A 183 -37.17 -1.59 -22.42
N LEU A 184 -37.37 -1.04 -23.63
CA LEU A 184 -38.13 0.16 -23.88
C LEU A 184 -39.62 -0.17 -24.10
N ASP A 185 -40.46 0.84 -24.08
CA ASP A 185 -41.90 0.69 -24.19
C ASP A 185 -42.36 0.13 -25.55
N ASP A 186 -41.53 0.23 -26.58
CA ASP A 186 -41.75 -0.33 -27.93
C ASP A 186 -41.22 -1.77 -28.07
N GLY A 187 -40.66 -2.36 -27.04
CA GLY A 187 -40.07 -3.70 -27.01
C GLY A 187 -38.61 -3.74 -27.47
N THR A 188 -38.00 -2.58 -27.78
CA THR A 188 -36.55 -2.51 -28.06
C THR A 188 -35.76 -2.80 -26.81
N VAL A 189 -34.73 -3.68 -26.91
CA VAL A 189 -33.78 -3.96 -25.82
C VAL A 189 -32.49 -3.20 -26.07
N VAL A 190 -32.07 -2.38 -25.11
CA VAL A 190 -30.78 -1.70 -25.10
C VAL A 190 -29.86 -2.44 -24.13
N SER A 191 -28.69 -2.85 -24.61
CA SER A 191 -27.69 -3.52 -23.78
C SER A 191 -26.60 -2.54 -23.29
N PRO A 192 -25.94 -2.88 -22.16
CA PRO A 192 -24.88 -2.03 -21.58
C PRO A 192 -23.78 -1.65 -22.56
N GLU A 193 -23.32 -2.60 -23.38
CA GLU A 193 -22.21 -2.42 -24.33
C GLU A 193 -22.50 -1.36 -25.41
N GLN A 194 -23.75 -0.95 -25.56
CA GLN A 194 -24.15 0.10 -26.51
C GLN A 194 -23.94 1.51 -25.94
N VAL A 195 -23.83 1.64 -24.60
CA VAL A 195 -23.85 2.93 -23.89
C VAL A 195 -22.82 3.02 -22.74
N VAL A 196 -22.15 1.93 -22.42
CA VAL A 196 -21.03 1.91 -21.46
C VAL A 196 -19.76 1.63 -22.23
N GLY A 197 -18.77 2.50 -22.06
CA GLY A 197 -17.45 2.33 -22.67
C GLY A 197 -16.65 1.20 -22.06
N ASP A 198 -15.40 1.04 -22.52
CA ASP A 198 -14.48 0.04 -21.99
C ASP A 198 -14.25 0.22 -20.48
N PRO A 199 -13.97 -0.87 -19.74
CA PRO A 199 -13.55 -0.79 -18.33
C PRO A 199 -12.38 0.18 -18.15
N ARG A 200 -12.36 0.87 -17.04
CA ARG A 200 -11.30 1.84 -16.69
C ARG A 200 -10.41 1.24 -15.61
N PRO A 201 -9.09 1.32 -15.72
CA PRO A 201 -8.20 0.68 -14.79
C PRO A 201 -8.41 1.17 -13.36
N GLY A 202 -8.35 0.22 -12.41
CA GLY A 202 -8.16 0.48 -10.99
C GLY A 202 -6.78 1.04 -10.71
N ARG A 203 -6.44 1.23 -9.43
CA ARG A 203 -5.11 1.72 -9.01
C ARG A 203 -4.32 0.58 -8.36
N THR A 204 -3.00 0.64 -8.51
CA THR A 204 -2.08 -0.30 -7.90
C THR A 204 -1.07 0.46 -7.03
N LEU A 205 -1.04 0.10 -5.73
CA LEU A 205 -0.06 0.55 -4.76
C LEU A 205 0.82 -0.62 -4.35
N VAL A 206 2.14 -0.47 -4.46
CA VAL A 206 3.10 -1.50 -4.05
C VAL A 206 4.00 -0.98 -2.94
N TYR A 207 4.15 -1.77 -1.87
CA TYR A 207 5.07 -1.53 -0.76
C TYR A 207 6.02 -2.71 -0.62
N THR A 208 7.31 -2.47 -0.76
CA THR A 208 8.31 -3.54 -0.75
C THR A 208 8.73 -3.96 0.65
N GLY A 209 8.69 -3.03 1.63
CA GLY A 209 9.54 -3.17 2.81
C GLY A 209 11.01 -3.19 2.40
N ASP A 210 11.84 -3.86 3.18
CA ASP A 210 13.27 -3.98 2.94
C ASP A 210 13.57 -5.00 1.85
N THR A 211 14.35 -4.60 0.86
CA THR A 211 14.69 -5.49 -0.25
C THR A 211 15.92 -5.04 -1.03
N ARG A 212 16.58 -6.00 -1.65
CA ARG A 212 17.45 -5.80 -2.80
C ARG A 212 16.60 -5.74 -4.08
N PRO A 213 17.12 -5.18 -5.20
CA PRO A 213 16.49 -5.38 -6.51
C PRO A 213 16.21 -6.86 -6.76
N HIS A 214 14.98 -7.18 -7.16
CA HIS A 214 14.52 -8.56 -7.32
C HIS A 214 13.40 -8.64 -8.35
N ASP A 215 13.46 -9.63 -9.27
CA ASP A 215 12.48 -9.77 -10.35
C ASP A 215 11.01 -9.87 -9.85
N PRO A 216 10.70 -10.59 -8.77
CA PRO A 216 9.34 -10.58 -8.19
C PRO A 216 8.84 -9.18 -7.77
N VAL A 217 9.74 -8.27 -7.34
CA VAL A 217 9.39 -6.87 -7.02
C VAL A 217 9.02 -6.12 -8.30
N VAL A 218 9.83 -6.28 -9.37
CA VAL A 218 9.53 -5.68 -10.69
C VAL A 218 8.17 -6.16 -11.19
N SER A 219 7.92 -7.49 -11.11
CA SER A 219 6.64 -8.07 -11.56
C SER A 219 5.44 -7.59 -10.73
N ALA A 220 5.59 -7.45 -9.40
CA ALA A 220 4.52 -6.98 -8.54
C ALA A 220 4.22 -5.48 -8.74
N ALA A 221 5.22 -4.72 -9.20
CA ALA A 221 5.12 -3.27 -9.44
C ALA A 221 4.82 -2.93 -10.92
N GLU A 222 4.50 -3.93 -11.77
CA GLU A 222 4.18 -3.70 -13.17
C GLU A 222 3.04 -2.66 -13.30
N ASP A 223 3.33 -1.56 -14.01
CA ASP A 223 2.44 -0.40 -14.23
C ASP A 223 1.83 0.20 -12.92
N ALA A 224 2.46 0.00 -11.77
CA ALA A 224 1.97 0.53 -10.49
C ALA A 224 1.80 2.05 -10.52
N ASP A 225 0.72 2.53 -9.92
CA ASP A 225 0.48 3.97 -9.78
C ASP A 225 1.42 4.59 -8.74
N LEU A 226 1.76 3.82 -7.68
CA LEU A 226 2.78 4.18 -6.71
C LEU A 226 3.57 2.94 -6.26
N LEU A 227 4.88 2.97 -6.46
CA LEU A 227 5.83 2.05 -5.86
C LEU A 227 6.51 2.72 -4.67
N ILE A 228 6.34 2.18 -3.46
CA ILE A 228 7.06 2.57 -2.25
C ILE A 228 8.19 1.55 -2.06
N HIS A 229 9.43 1.98 -2.24
CA HIS A 229 10.60 1.09 -2.30
C HIS A 229 11.67 1.46 -1.28
N ASP A 230 12.37 0.45 -0.77
CA ASP A 230 13.60 0.58 0.01
C ASP A 230 14.63 1.45 -0.74
N ALA A 231 15.11 2.48 -0.09
CA ALA A 231 16.19 3.34 -0.55
C ALA A 231 17.08 3.72 0.63
N THR A 232 17.52 2.70 1.37
CA THR A 232 18.31 2.87 2.58
C THR A 232 19.59 3.66 2.31
N PHE A 233 20.16 3.55 1.12
CA PHE A 233 21.46 4.13 0.80
C PHE A 233 21.45 4.99 -0.46
N ALA A 234 22.34 5.98 -0.48
CA ALA A 234 22.70 6.70 -1.70
C ALA A 234 23.55 5.78 -2.62
N ASN A 235 23.60 6.11 -3.93
CA ASN A 235 24.23 5.26 -4.96
C ASN A 235 25.73 4.97 -4.69
N GLY A 236 26.43 5.86 -4.00
CA GLY A 236 27.82 5.66 -3.61
C GLY A 236 28.06 4.55 -2.56
N ALA A 237 26.98 4.00 -1.97
CA ALA A 237 27.06 2.97 -0.92
C ALA A 237 26.49 1.61 -1.36
N SER A 238 26.58 1.27 -2.66
CA SER A 238 26.00 0.05 -3.25
C SER A 238 26.55 -1.25 -2.63
N GLU A 239 27.86 -1.31 -2.32
CA GLU A 239 28.44 -2.46 -1.63
C GLU A 239 27.79 -2.67 -0.26
N ARG A 240 27.60 -1.59 0.50
CA ARG A 240 26.95 -1.65 1.81
C ARG A 240 25.49 -2.04 1.71
N ALA A 241 24.78 -1.53 0.71
CA ALA A 241 23.40 -1.93 0.43
C ALA A 241 23.30 -3.44 0.19
N ALA A 242 24.19 -3.99 -0.64
CA ALA A 242 24.24 -5.42 -0.92
C ALA A 242 24.56 -6.26 0.34
N GLU A 243 25.54 -5.84 1.14
CA GLU A 243 25.93 -6.55 2.38
C GLU A 243 24.80 -6.61 3.42
N THR A 244 23.95 -5.59 3.47
CA THR A 244 22.89 -5.47 4.49
C THR A 244 21.50 -5.86 3.98
N GLY A 245 21.39 -6.27 2.70
CA GLY A 245 20.12 -6.71 2.10
C GLY A 245 19.16 -5.56 1.78
N HIS A 246 19.70 -4.37 1.47
CA HIS A 246 18.95 -3.16 1.14
C HIS A 246 19.27 -2.63 -0.26
N SER A 247 18.50 -1.66 -0.71
CA SER A 247 18.69 -0.99 -1.99
C SER A 247 19.29 0.41 -1.84
N THR A 248 19.98 0.85 -2.90
CA THR A 248 20.26 2.26 -3.10
C THR A 248 19.08 2.95 -3.82
N ALA A 249 19.05 4.27 -3.76
CA ALA A 249 18.05 5.06 -4.47
C ALA A 249 18.08 4.83 -5.99
N GLY A 250 19.27 4.64 -6.58
CA GLY A 250 19.40 4.32 -8.01
C GLY A 250 18.87 2.92 -8.34
N GLU A 251 19.16 1.93 -7.51
CA GLU A 251 18.61 0.59 -7.68
C GLU A 251 17.08 0.57 -7.56
N ALA A 252 16.49 1.36 -6.65
CA ALA A 252 15.04 1.55 -6.55
C ALA A 252 14.46 2.20 -7.82
N ALA A 253 15.15 3.20 -8.38
CA ALA A 253 14.78 3.85 -9.63
C ALA A 253 14.85 2.90 -10.83
N ASP A 254 15.86 2.03 -10.88
CA ASP A 254 16.00 1.00 -11.92
C ASP A 254 14.84 -0.02 -11.85
N VAL A 255 14.45 -0.45 -10.65
CA VAL A 255 13.29 -1.34 -10.42
C VAL A 255 12.01 -0.65 -10.89
N ALA A 256 11.78 0.61 -10.49
CA ALA A 256 10.60 1.37 -10.89
C ALA A 256 10.51 1.55 -12.42
N THR A 257 11.65 1.82 -13.06
CA THR A 257 11.74 1.96 -14.52
C THR A 257 11.42 0.65 -15.23
N GLN A 258 12.00 -0.47 -14.76
CA GLN A 258 11.74 -1.79 -15.34
C GLN A 258 10.29 -2.22 -15.18
N ALA A 259 9.67 -1.85 -14.06
CA ALA A 259 8.26 -2.13 -13.78
C ALA A 259 7.30 -1.20 -14.54
N GLY A 260 7.76 -0.10 -15.11
CA GLY A 260 6.87 0.92 -15.69
C GLY A 260 6.03 1.66 -14.64
N ALA A 261 6.48 1.70 -13.38
CA ALA A 261 5.78 2.41 -12.33
C ALA A 261 5.64 3.90 -12.66
N LYS A 262 4.52 4.54 -12.27
CA LYS A 262 4.23 5.94 -12.58
C LYS A 262 4.85 6.90 -11.56
N ALA A 263 4.87 6.48 -10.29
CA ALA A 263 5.49 7.23 -9.21
C ALA A 263 6.31 6.29 -8.31
N LEU A 264 7.43 6.83 -7.77
CA LEU A 264 8.35 6.14 -6.88
C LEU A 264 8.53 6.94 -5.59
N ALA A 265 8.14 6.35 -4.45
CA ALA A 265 8.46 6.86 -3.13
C ALA A 265 9.67 6.11 -2.55
N LEU A 266 10.74 6.83 -2.29
CA LEU A 266 11.95 6.32 -1.64
C LEU A 266 11.78 6.40 -0.13
N THR A 267 11.86 5.26 0.56
CA THR A 267 11.68 5.17 2.02
C THR A 267 12.80 4.37 2.67
N HIS A 268 12.69 4.12 3.97
CA HIS A 268 13.69 3.38 4.76
C HIS A 268 15.07 4.03 4.77
N VAL A 269 15.11 5.36 4.81
CA VAL A 269 16.34 6.16 4.68
C VAL A 269 17.23 5.96 5.89
N SER A 270 18.49 5.55 5.66
CA SER A 270 19.48 5.38 6.74
C SER A 270 19.66 6.65 7.55
N SER A 271 19.84 6.49 8.87
CA SER A 271 20.16 7.61 9.79
C SER A 271 21.37 8.46 9.36
N ARG A 272 22.21 7.96 8.46
CA ARG A 272 23.33 8.71 7.84
C ARG A 272 22.86 9.93 7.03
N TYR A 273 21.63 9.87 6.50
CA TYR A 273 21.01 10.91 5.68
C TYR A 273 19.86 11.63 6.41
N ALA A 274 19.74 11.46 7.73
CA ALA A 274 18.60 11.99 8.49
C ALA A 274 18.45 13.52 8.38
N GLY A 275 19.56 14.25 8.41
CA GLY A 275 19.57 15.72 8.31
C GLY A 275 19.50 16.25 6.87
N ASP A 276 19.88 15.45 5.87
CA ASP A 276 19.86 15.82 4.45
C ASP A 276 19.79 14.58 3.55
N ALA A 277 18.63 14.36 2.97
CA ALA A 277 18.38 13.24 2.05
C ALA A 277 18.59 13.61 0.57
N SER A 278 19.31 14.69 0.28
CA SER A 278 19.56 15.16 -1.10
C SER A 278 20.31 14.12 -1.95
N GLU A 279 21.24 13.36 -1.36
CA GLU A 279 21.94 12.27 -2.06
C GLU A 279 20.99 11.12 -2.44
N ILE A 280 19.99 10.81 -1.59
CA ILE A 280 18.95 9.82 -1.89
C ILE A 280 18.09 10.34 -3.05
N SER A 281 17.61 11.58 -2.97
CA SER A 281 16.82 12.20 -4.04
C SER A 281 17.59 12.25 -5.37
N ALA A 282 18.84 12.67 -5.35
CA ALA A 282 19.69 12.72 -6.54
C ALA A 282 19.94 11.31 -7.13
N GLY A 283 19.98 10.28 -6.29
CA GLY A 283 20.18 8.88 -6.68
C GLY A 283 19.11 8.35 -7.62
N ALA A 284 17.89 8.83 -7.53
CA ALA A 284 16.76 8.40 -8.36
C ALA A 284 16.50 9.27 -9.60
N SER A 285 17.41 10.21 -9.92
CA SER A 285 17.24 11.14 -11.06
C SER A 285 17.17 10.50 -12.45
N GLY A 286 17.45 9.19 -12.55
CA GLY A 286 17.30 8.41 -13.78
C GLY A 286 15.91 7.86 -14.03
N PHE A 287 15.00 7.99 -13.09
CA PHE A 287 13.61 7.56 -13.24
C PHE A 287 12.80 8.64 -13.97
N ASP A 288 12.12 8.26 -15.05
CA ASP A 288 11.36 9.20 -15.89
C ASP A 288 10.00 9.60 -15.30
N GLY A 289 9.49 8.85 -14.29
CA GLY A 289 8.26 9.17 -13.57
C GLY A 289 8.47 10.16 -12.41
N GLU A 290 7.45 10.33 -11.58
CA GLU A 290 7.55 11.13 -10.36
C GLU A 290 8.33 10.37 -9.28
N ALA A 291 9.51 10.86 -8.88
CA ALA A 291 10.28 10.31 -7.75
C ALA A 291 10.37 11.31 -6.61
N PHE A 292 10.13 10.84 -5.38
CA PHE A 292 10.28 11.65 -4.17
C PHE A 292 10.84 10.84 -3.00
N VAL A 293 11.57 11.51 -2.12
CA VAL A 293 11.98 10.93 -0.84
C VAL A 293 10.86 11.13 0.18
N ALA A 294 10.31 10.02 0.67
CA ALA A 294 9.30 10.08 1.70
C ALA A 294 9.88 10.67 3.00
N HIS A 295 9.07 11.40 3.73
CA HIS A 295 9.37 11.90 5.06
C HIS A 295 8.16 11.71 5.98
N ASP A 296 8.39 11.69 7.28
CA ASP A 296 7.32 11.50 8.26
C ASP A 296 6.26 12.59 8.13
N GLY A 297 5.01 12.15 8.00
CA GLY A 297 3.83 13.01 7.83
C GLY A 297 3.53 13.42 6.38
N LEU A 298 4.37 13.03 5.41
CA LEU A 298 4.02 13.21 4.00
C LEU A 298 2.76 12.40 3.69
N THR A 299 1.80 13.06 3.07
CA THR A 299 0.60 12.42 2.53
C THR A 299 0.64 12.53 1.01
N HIS A 300 0.41 11.41 0.32
CA HIS A 300 0.38 11.32 -1.13
C HIS A 300 -0.94 10.68 -1.56
N GLU A 301 -1.72 11.40 -2.35
CA GLU A 301 -2.94 10.87 -2.96
C GLU A 301 -2.58 10.18 -4.29
N ILE A 302 -3.10 8.97 -4.48
CA ILE A 302 -2.91 8.22 -5.72
C ILE A 302 -4.13 8.48 -6.61
N PRO A 303 -4.01 9.27 -7.68
CA PRO A 303 -5.11 9.55 -8.59
C PRO A 303 -5.45 8.31 -9.42
N PHE A 304 -6.66 8.29 -9.98
CA PHE A 304 -6.95 7.28 -11.00
C PHE A 304 -6.14 7.55 -12.27
N PRO A 305 -5.71 6.50 -12.99
CA PRO A 305 -4.91 6.66 -14.22
C PRO A 305 -5.58 7.48 -15.30
N ASP A 306 -6.91 7.56 -15.30
CA ASP A 306 -7.74 8.30 -16.24
C ASP A 306 -8.39 9.56 -15.62
N ALA A 307 -7.85 10.06 -14.51
CA ALA A 307 -8.26 11.34 -13.93
C ALA A 307 -7.67 12.48 -14.79
N ASP A 308 -8.54 13.32 -15.34
CA ASP A 308 -8.17 14.53 -16.08
C ASP A 308 -7.81 15.68 -15.11
#